data_231a18375f8a3271737371ca5d569fff
#
_entry.id   231a18375f8a3271737371ca5d569fff
#
_cell.length_a   1.000
_cell.length_b   1.000
_cell.length_c   1.000
_cell.angle_alpha   90.00
_cell.angle_beta   90.00
_cell.angle_gamma   90.00
#
_symmetry.space_group_name_H-M   'P 1'
#
loop_
_entity.id
_entity.type
_entity.pdbx_description
1 polymer ?
#
loop_
_entity_poly.entity_id
_entity_poly.type
_entity_poly.pdbx_seq_one_letter_code
_entity_poly.pdbx_strand_id
1 'polypeptide(L)'
;MKNKLWIVGLSAMLASCTTTVQKSEIILPVPSTVANEAQKAQIARKYGMFIHFGMNTFHNEEWTDGSKPASSYQPTQIDAEQWIRAAKDAGMKYVILVTKHHEGFCLWDSPYTTYDVAESGNKTNVVEAVAKACKKYDIGLGLYYSLWDRKVNADVKDQSADAAYNEYMLKQLNELIDMTKKHTDIIEFWFDGGWVKENYRWPIFDIYQTIKSKVPNCQVGINWTIGLPSNVDHHPVLPTEQKEGYPMRYFPSDFRLGDPQIPADNDPKVFTHNGRNYYLPWESTVCLSKRWFYHTEDHEYKSLDELEKMYKQCTKNDNILILNCPPNREGQIREGDIELLKQLRERLGI
;
A
#
# COMPACT_ATOMS: atom_id res chain seq x y z
N MET A 1 49.81 -67.99 35.39
CA MET A 1 49.21 -66.72 35.67
C MET A 1 48.84 -66.11 34.31
N LYS A 2 47.51 -66.08 33.96
CA LYS A 2 47.04 -65.63 32.66
C LYS A 2 46.32 -64.25 32.84
N ASN A 3 46.91 -63.18 32.29
CA ASN A 3 46.35 -61.87 32.32
C ASN A 3 45.21 -61.78 31.23
N LYS A 4 44.02 -61.49 31.65
CA LYS A 4 42.90 -61.14 30.74
C LYS A 4 42.87 -59.63 30.55
N LEU A 5 43.11 -59.21 29.30
CA LEU A 5 42.87 -57.81 28.84
C LEU A 5 41.43 -57.64 28.55
N TRP A 6 40.74 -56.62 29.15
CA TRP A 6 39.41 -56.16 28.80
C TRP A 6 39.52 -55.00 27.86
N ILE A 7 38.96 -55.15 26.61
CA ILE A 7 38.80 -54.08 25.66
C ILE A 7 37.41 -53.51 25.90
N VAL A 8 37.36 -52.24 26.35
CA VAL A 8 36.09 -51.46 26.42
C VAL A 8 35.94 -50.77 25.11
N GLY A 9 34.97 -51.23 24.33
CA GLY A 9 34.57 -50.54 23.09
C GLY A 9 33.69 -49.33 23.37
N LEU A 10 34.18 -48.15 23.02
CA LEU A 10 33.46 -46.89 23.07
C LEU A 10 32.68 -46.75 21.75
N SER A 11 31.35 -47.00 21.76
CA SER A 11 30.48 -46.73 20.62
C SER A 11 30.08 -45.24 20.64
N ALA A 12 30.66 -44.47 19.74
CA ALA A 12 30.22 -43.08 19.49
C ALA A 12 28.94 -43.11 18.66
N MET A 13 27.79 -42.73 19.26
CA MET A 13 26.57 -42.45 18.53
C MET A 13 26.71 -41.09 17.85
N LEU A 14 26.87 -41.07 16.54
CA LEU A 14 26.72 -39.89 15.71
C LEU A 14 25.22 -39.59 15.57
N ALA A 15 24.72 -38.62 16.34
CA ALA A 15 23.40 -38.06 16.15
C ALA A 15 23.44 -37.19 14.87
N SER A 16 22.91 -37.72 13.78
CA SER A 16 22.68 -36.96 12.54
C SER A 16 21.49 -36.02 12.76
N CYS A 17 21.78 -34.72 12.99
CA CYS A 17 20.79 -33.67 12.95
C CYS A 17 20.39 -33.43 11.49
N THR A 18 19.37 -34.11 11.02
CA THR A 18 18.69 -33.75 9.78
C THR A 18 17.85 -32.51 10.03
N THR A 19 18.37 -31.34 9.72
CA THR A 19 17.58 -30.11 9.59
C THR A 19 16.64 -30.28 8.39
N THR A 20 15.40 -30.66 8.65
CA THR A 20 14.33 -30.58 7.67
C THR A 20 14.14 -29.10 7.35
N VAL A 21 14.64 -28.65 6.20
CA VAL A 21 14.28 -27.36 5.63
C VAL A 21 12.78 -27.45 5.31
N GLN A 22 11.96 -26.86 6.16
CA GLN A 22 10.54 -26.74 5.92
C GLN A 22 10.38 -25.84 4.69
N LYS A 23 10.00 -26.43 3.55
CA LYS A 23 9.72 -25.70 2.33
C LYS A 23 8.53 -24.79 2.63
N SER A 24 8.74 -23.49 2.67
CA SER A 24 7.64 -22.52 2.87
C SER A 24 6.60 -22.76 1.78
N GLU A 25 5.35 -22.93 2.18
CA GLU A 25 4.23 -23.07 1.25
C GLU A 25 4.08 -21.82 0.41
N ILE A 26 3.96 -21.97 -0.91
CA ILE A 26 3.74 -20.85 -1.84
C ILE A 26 2.29 -20.39 -1.71
N ILE A 27 2.10 -19.13 -1.32
CA ILE A 27 0.79 -18.51 -1.14
C ILE A 27 0.43 -17.74 -2.40
N LEU A 28 -0.68 -18.09 -3.05
CA LEU A 28 -1.20 -17.42 -4.24
C LEU A 28 -2.70 -17.17 -4.11
N PRO A 29 -3.25 -16.17 -4.83
CA PRO A 29 -4.69 -16.01 -4.93
C PRO A 29 -5.34 -17.28 -5.50
N VAL A 30 -6.47 -17.68 -4.92
CA VAL A 30 -7.24 -18.81 -5.43
C VAL A 30 -8.05 -18.34 -6.65
N PRO A 31 -7.95 -19.02 -7.81
CA PRO A 31 -8.75 -18.68 -8.98
C PRO A 31 -10.24 -18.70 -8.65
N SER A 32 -10.96 -17.64 -9.03
CA SER A 32 -12.39 -17.49 -8.76
C SER A 32 -12.99 -16.42 -9.68
N THR A 33 -14.28 -16.56 -10.00
CA THR A 33 -15.08 -15.53 -10.69
C THR A 33 -15.96 -14.73 -9.72
N VAL A 34 -15.85 -15.00 -8.42
CA VAL A 34 -16.59 -14.32 -7.36
C VAL A 34 -15.63 -13.92 -6.23
N ALA A 35 -15.99 -12.87 -5.50
CA ALA A 35 -15.21 -12.39 -4.38
C ALA A 35 -15.04 -13.45 -3.28
N ASN A 36 -13.81 -13.65 -2.81
CA ASN A 36 -13.53 -14.42 -1.60
C ASN A 36 -13.89 -13.64 -0.33
N GLU A 37 -13.81 -14.27 0.86
CA GLU A 37 -14.23 -13.63 2.12
C GLU A 37 -13.41 -12.37 2.45
N ALA A 38 -12.10 -12.32 2.16
CA ALA A 38 -11.28 -11.16 2.41
C ALA A 38 -11.63 -10.00 1.45
N GLN A 39 -11.91 -10.32 0.18
CA GLN A 39 -12.40 -9.33 -0.79
C GLN A 39 -13.82 -8.82 -0.45
N LYS A 40 -14.72 -9.70 0.03
CA LYS A 40 -16.04 -9.28 0.53
C LYS A 40 -15.92 -8.32 1.72
N ALA A 41 -15.01 -8.62 2.66
CA ALA A 41 -14.72 -7.74 3.78
C ALA A 41 -14.14 -6.39 3.32
N GLN A 42 -13.29 -6.38 2.28
CA GLN A 42 -12.77 -5.17 1.66
C GLN A 42 -13.90 -4.34 1.03
N ILE A 43 -14.72 -4.95 0.18
CA ILE A 43 -15.87 -4.31 -0.49
C ILE A 43 -16.86 -3.73 0.55
N ALA A 44 -17.10 -4.44 1.65
CA ALA A 44 -18.00 -4.00 2.70
C ALA A 44 -17.56 -2.71 3.40
N ARG A 45 -16.27 -2.34 3.34
CA ARG A 45 -15.77 -1.07 3.86
C ARG A 45 -16.30 0.14 3.09
N LYS A 46 -16.48 0.04 1.77
CA LYS A 46 -17.07 1.02 0.84
C LYS A 46 -16.35 2.36 0.76
N TYR A 47 -15.79 2.87 1.87
CA TYR A 47 -15.35 4.25 2.00
C TYR A 47 -14.15 4.38 2.92
N GLY A 48 -13.10 5.03 2.42
CA GLY A 48 -11.85 5.24 3.16
C GLY A 48 -11.20 6.59 2.89
N MET A 49 -10.15 6.89 3.66
CA MET A 49 -9.31 8.08 3.48
C MET A 49 -7.91 7.67 3.01
N PHE A 50 -7.39 8.36 2.00
CA PHE A 50 -5.96 8.32 1.70
C PHE A 50 -5.27 9.51 2.36
N ILE A 51 -4.11 9.28 2.93
CA ILE A 51 -3.31 10.28 3.63
C ILE A 51 -1.96 10.41 2.92
N HIS A 52 -1.86 11.41 2.03
CA HIS A 52 -0.60 11.79 1.40
C HIS A 52 0.10 12.85 2.27
N PHE A 53 1.13 12.44 2.98
CA PHE A 53 1.96 13.29 3.79
C PHE A 53 3.42 12.87 3.63
N GLY A 54 4.35 13.81 3.65
CA GLY A 54 5.77 13.51 3.47
C GLY A 54 6.57 14.68 2.93
N MET A 55 7.71 14.40 2.30
CA MET A 55 8.62 15.41 1.76
C MET A 55 7.91 16.40 0.82
N ASN A 56 7.06 15.91 -0.06
CA ASN A 56 6.34 16.71 -1.05
C ASN A 56 5.47 17.81 -0.43
N THR A 57 4.89 17.57 0.75
CA THR A 57 4.10 18.55 1.54
C THR A 57 4.87 19.83 1.80
N PHE A 58 6.19 19.75 1.99
CA PHE A 58 7.05 20.90 2.37
C PHE A 58 7.56 21.68 1.18
N HIS A 59 7.44 21.14 -0.03
CA HIS A 59 7.96 21.73 -1.25
C HIS A 59 6.91 22.22 -2.24
N ASN A 60 5.59 22.07 -1.94
CA ASN A 60 4.51 22.35 -2.88
C ASN A 60 4.68 21.59 -4.21
N GLU A 61 5.11 20.34 -4.12
CA GLU A 61 5.35 19.48 -5.28
C GLU A 61 4.55 18.17 -5.11
N GLU A 62 4.04 17.62 -6.22
CA GLU A 62 3.45 16.29 -6.20
C GLU A 62 4.53 15.19 -6.18
N TRP A 63 5.65 15.43 -6.87
CA TRP A 63 6.73 14.47 -7.03
C TRP A 63 8.10 15.16 -6.93
N THR A 64 8.64 15.28 -5.74
CA THR A 64 10.06 15.64 -5.59
C THR A 64 10.96 14.50 -6.11
N ASP A 65 12.19 14.80 -6.41
CA ASP A 65 13.11 13.90 -7.12
C ASP A 65 14.09 13.13 -6.21
N GLY A 66 13.91 13.23 -4.88
CA GLY A 66 14.81 12.62 -3.90
C GLY A 66 16.08 13.46 -3.63
N SER A 67 16.23 14.64 -4.26
CA SER A 67 17.36 15.56 -4.02
C SER A 67 17.16 16.47 -2.81
N LYS A 68 15.92 16.68 -2.36
CA LYS A 68 15.61 17.52 -1.21
C LYS A 68 16.26 16.94 0.06
N PRO A 69 16.92 17.75 0.90
CA PRO A 69 17.53 17.23 2.12
C PRO A 69 16.47 16.76 3.11
N ALA A 70 16.72 15.65 3.83
CA ALA A 70 15.81 15.12 4.85
C ALA A 70 15.44 16.20 5.89
N SER A 71 16.36 17.10 6.24
CA SER A 71 16.13 18.24 7.15
C SER A 71 15.06 19.22 6.68
N SER A 72 14.64 19.20 5.41
CA SER A 72 13.54 20.06 4.92
C SER A 72 12.14 19.51 5.24
N TYR A 73 12.02 18.26 5.69
CA TYR A 73 10.82 17.73 6.29
C TYR A 73 10.71 18.24 7.73
N GLN A 74 9.86 19.22 7.98
CA GLN A 74 9.79 19.96 9.25
C GLN A 74 8.34 20.22 9.70
N PRO A 75 7.50 19.20 9.90
CA PRO A 75 6.20 19.43 10.50
C PRO A 75 6.36 19.95 11.93
N THR A 76 5.56 20.93 12.32
CA THR A 76 5.61 21.47 13.68
C THR A 76 5.11 20.46 14.71
N GLN A 77 4.17 19.60 14.29
CA GLN A 77 3.67 18.47 15.04
C GLN A 77 3.22 17.37 14.09
N ILE A 78 2.87 16.19 14.62
CA ILE A 78 2.20 15.11 13.90
C ILE A 78 0.98 14.72 14.72
N ASP A 79 -0.21 15.20 14.32
CA ASP A 79 -1.46 14.89 15.00
C ASP A 79 -2.19 13.71 14.33
N ALA A 80 -1.56 12.54 14.41
CA ALA A 80 -2.14 11.31 13.83
C ALA A 80 -3.53 10.99 14.39
N GLU A 81 -3.81 11.33 15.64
CA GLU A 81 -5.14 11.14 16.22
C GLU A 81 -6.20 12.03 15.56
N GLN A 82 -5.85 13.27 15.22
CA GLN A 82 -6.76 14.16 14.48
C GLN A 82 -7.06 13.60 13.08
N TRP A 83 -6.05 13.05 12.39
CA TRP A 83 -6.25 12.45 11.07
C TRP A 83 -7.26 11.30 11.14
N ILE A 84 -7.06 10.40 12.10
CA ILE A 84 -7.92 9.21 12.23
C ILE A 84 -9.32 9.57 12.74
N ARG A 85 -9.44 10.56 13.64
CA ARG A 85 -10.75 11.08 14.04
C ARG A 85 -11.50 11.70 12.87
N ALA A 86 -10.82 12.50 12.02
CA ALA A 86 -11.42 13.08 10.83
C ALA A 86 -12.00 12.01 9.90
N ALA A 87 -11.27 10.91 9.67
CA ALA A 87 -11.75 9.78 8.89
C ALA A 87 -12.97 9.10 9.57
N LYS A 88 -12.89 8.83 10.86
CA LYS A 88 -14.00 8.21 11.62
C LYS A 88 -15.25 9.09 11.61
N ASP A 89 -15.08 10.38 11.86
CA ASP A 89 -16.17 11.36 11.90
C ASP A 89 -16.79 11.58 10.50
N ALA A 90 -16.07 11.27 9.44
CA ALA A 90 -16.56 11.22 8.07
C ALA A 90 -17.32 9.91 7.72
N GLY A 91 -17.42 8.95 8.64
CA GLY A 91 -18.05 7.64 8.41
C GLY A 91 -17.17 6.63 7.66
N MET A 92 -15.90 6.97 7.44
CA MET A 92 -14.92 6.08 6.80
C MET A 92 -14.58 4.89 7.69
N LYS A 93 -14.23 3.76 7.09
CA LYS A 93 -13.95 2.51 7.81
C LYS A 93 -12.46 2.21 7.92
N TYR A 94 -11.64 2.88 7.14
CA TYR A 94 -10.20 2.69 7.12
C TYR A 94 -9.47 3.90 6.54
N VAL A 95 -8.18 3.92 6.74
CA VAL A 95 -7.27 4.88 6.11
C VAL A 95 -6.13 4.14 5.42
N ILE A 96 -5.57 4.75 4.37
CA ILE A 96 -4.32 4.32 3.73
C ILE A 96 -3.29 5.41 3.97
N LEU A 97 -2.18 5.07 4.61
CA LEU A 97 -1.09 5.99 4.85
C LEU A 97 0.01 5.82 3.79
N VAL A 98 0.40 6.89 3.13
CA VAL A 98 1.65 6.92 2.37
C VAL A 98 2.82 6.76 3.33
N THR A 99 3.52 5.63 3.27
CA THR A 99 4.68 5.36 4.12
C THR A 99 5.99 5.82 3.48
N LYS A 100 6.13 5.58 2.17
CA LYS A 100 7.22 6.08 1.32
C LYS A 100 6.65 6.35 -0.08
N HIS A 101 6.75 7.58 -0.55
CA HIS A 101 6.35 7.97 -1.91
C HIS A 101 7.52 7.86 -2.90
N HIS A 102 7.36 8.31 -4.13
CA HIS A 102 8.32 8.14 -5.24
C HIS A 102 9.71 8.79 -4.98
N GLU A 103 9.78 9.83 -4.14
CA GLU A 103 11.05 10.48 -3.80
C GLU A 103 11.93 9.64 -2.86
N GLY A 104 11.37 8.62 -2.23
CA GLY A 104 12.09 7.68 -1.37
C GLY A 104 12.17 8.08 0.11
N PHE A 105 11.54 9.18 0.55
CA PHE A 105 11.54 9.58 1.95
C PHE A 105 10.65 8.67 2.80
N CYS A 106 11.24 8.04 3.82
CA CYS A 106 10.54 7.12 4.70
C CYS A 106 9.92 7.85 5.90
N LEU A 107 8.62 7.67 6.12
CA LEU A 107 7.91 8.21 7.28
C LEU A 107 8.13 7.42 8.58
N TRP A 108 9.12 6.55 8.61
CA TRP A 108 9.62 5.81 9.77
C TRP A 108 11.15 5.80 9.76
N ASP A 109 11.77 5.56 10.92
CA ASP A 109 13.22 5.39 11.05
C ASP A 109 13.60 4.00 10.47
N SER A 110 14.22 3.98 9.29
CA SER A 110 14.60 2.76 8.57
C SER A 110 16.11 2.56 8.58
N PRO A 111 16.64 1.44 9.12
CA PRO A 111 18.07 1.16 9.12
C PRO A 111 18.65 0.92 7.72
N TYR A 112 17.83 0.96 6.67
CA TYR A 112 18.26 0.71 5.29
C TYR A 112 18.44 2.00 4.48
N THR A 113 18.13 3.17 5.05
CA THR A 113 18.32 4.47 4.40
C THR A 113 18.64 5.55 5.43
N THR A 114 19.25 6.63 4.99
CA THR A 114 19.38 7.88 5.75
C THR A 114 18.43 8.98 5.24
N TYR A 115 17.46 8.57 4.38
CA TYR A 115 16.46 9.49 3.84
C TYR A 115 15.11 9.21 4.47
N ASP A 116 15.01 9.56 5.75
CA ASP A 116 13.85 9.25 6.59
C ASP A 116 13.64 10.28 7.70
N VAL A 117 12.65 10.05 8.55
CA VAL A 117 12.29 10.94 9.66
C VAL A 117 13.40 11.06 10.71
N ALA A 118 14.28 10.07 10.90
CA ALA A 118 15.35 10.14 11.89
C ALA A 118 16.40 11.21 11.55
N GLU A 119 16.60 11.47 10.26
CA GLU A 119 17.52 12.50 9.73
C GLU A 119 16.82 13.85 9.46
N SER A 120 15.55 13.98 9.83
CA SER A 120 14.73 15.17 9.58
C SER A 120 14.62 16.12 10.77
N GLY A 121 13.92 17.24 10.57
CA GLY A 121 13.62 18.21 11.63
C GLY A 121 12.59 17.72 12.64
N ASN A 122 11.75 16.74 12.28
CA ASN A 122 10.78 16.10 13.18
C ASN A 122 10.92 14.57 13.10
N LYS A 123 11.41 13.98 14.15
CA LYS A 123 11.77 12.56 14.23
C LYS A 123 10.61 11.62 14.58
N THR A 124 9.39 12.11 14.54
CA THR A 124 8.21 11.28 14.83
C THR A 124 8.08 10.17 13.80
N ASN A 125 8.04 8.92 14.26
CA ASN A 125 7.64 7.79 13.43
C ASN A 125 6.15 7.88 13.12
N VAL A 126 5.83 8.40 11.94
CA VAL A 126 4.45 8.67 11.52
C VAL A 126 3.66 7.38 11.35
N VAL A 127 4.31 6.34 10.82
CA VAL A 127 3.67 5.03 10.61
C VAL A 127 3.20 4.44 11.94
N GLU A 128 4.06 4.48 12.95
CA GLU A 128 3.73 3.99 14.28
C GLU A 128 2.64 4.85 14.96
N ALA A 129 2.73 6.18 14.82
CA ALA A 129 1.73 7.11 15.38
C ALA A 129 0.34 6.85 14.78
N VAL A 130 0.26 6.69 13.45
CA VAL A 130 -0.99 6.39 12.74
C VAL A 130 -1.52 5.00 13.13
N ALA A 131 -0.65 3.98 13.23
CA ALA A 131 -1.06 2.64 13.64
C ALA A 131 -1.70 2.62 15.06
N LYS A 132 -1.10 3.35 16.00
CA LYS A 132 -1.66 3.53 17.37
C LYS A 132 -3.02 4.24 17.33
N ALA A 133 -3.13 5.30 16.53
CA ALA A 133 -4.38 6.03 16.39
C ALA A 133 -5.48 5.16 15.74
N CYS A 134 -5.16 4.40 14.70
CA CYS A 134 -6.10 3.46 14.08
C CYS A 134 -6.65 2.45 15.09
N LYS A 135 -5.78 1.86 15.92
CA LYS A 135 -6.20 0.97 17.01
C LYS A 135 -7.12 1.65 18.00
N LYS A 136 -6.76 2.85 18.44
CA LYS A 136 -7.52 3.64 19.42
C LYS A 136 -8.95 3.96 18.95
N TYR A 137 -9.08 4.29 17.66
CA TYR A 137 -10.35 4.74 17.08
C TYR A 137 -11.13 3.64 16.36
N ASP A 138 -10.62 2.41 16.33
CA ASP A 138 -11.20 1.27 15.59
C ASP A 138 -11.41 1.58 14.10
N ILE A 139 -10.33 2.03 13.47
CA ILE A 139 -10.23 2.32 12.04
C ILE A 139 -9.19 1.37 11.42
N GLY A 140 -9.53 0.72 10.29
CA GLY A 140 -8.60 -0.14 9.57
C GLY A 140 -7.41 0.64 9.01
N LEU A 141 -6.23 0.01 8.92
CA LEU A 141 -5.03 0.63 8.38
C LEU A 141 -4.51 -0.11 7.15
N GLY A 142 -4.49 0.59 6.02
CA GLY A 142 -3.74 0.24 4.82
C GLY A 142 -2.42 1.01 4.74
N LEU A 143 -1.44 0.43 4.08
CA LEU A 143 -0.12 1.04 3.88
C LEU A 143 0.17 1.18 2.38
N TYR A 144 0.45 2.41 1.96
CA TYR A 144 0.97 2.68 0.61
C TYR A 144 2.50 2.61 0.61
N TYR A 145 3.04 2.01 -0.41
CA TYR A 145 4.48 1.95 -0.65
C TYR A 145 4.78 2.10 -2.15
N SER A 146 5.63 3.06 -2.51
CA SER A 146 6.08 3.22 -3.88
C SER A 146 7.11 2.17 -4.27
N LEU A 147 6.86 1.44 -5.34
CA LEU A 147 7.85 0.57 -5.99
C LEU A 147 8.98 1.39 -6.58
N TRP A 148 8.67 2.57 -7.12
CA TRP A 148 9.65 3.52 -7.59
C TRP A 148 10.26 4.31 -6.43
N ASP A 149 11.59 4.42 -6.41
CA ASP A 149 12.33 5.19 -5.41
C ASP A 149 13.38 6.03 -6.13
N ARG A 150 13.09 7.32 -6.28
CA ARG A 150 13.95 8.26 -7.01
C ARG A 150 15.27 8.54 -6.30
N LYS A 151 15.34 8.30 -4.99
CA LYS A 151 16.56 8.50 -4.19
C LYS A 151 17.62 7.46 -4.51
N VAL A 152 17.22 6.19 -4.57
CA VAL A 152 18.16 5.06 -4.68
C VAL A 152 18.15 4.38 -6.05
N ASN A 153 17.10 4.58 -6.85
CA ASN A 153 16.93 3.89 -8.13
C ASN A 153 16.30 4.76 -9.23
N ALA A 154 16.55 6.10 -9.19
CA ALA A 154 15.90 7.05 -10.09
C ALA A 154 16.21 6.82 -11.56
N ASP A 155 17.48 6.61 -11.91
CA ASP A 155 17.97 6.73 -13.29
C ASP A 155 18.22 5.41 -13.99
N VAL A 156 17.75 4.31 -13.44
CA VAL A 156 17.98 2.98 -14.01
C VAL A 156 16.96 2.71 -15.12
N LYS A 157 17.28 3.16 -16.34
CA LYS A 157 16.36 3.06 -17.48
C LYS A 157 16.28 1.66 -18.09
N ASP A 158 17.34 0.86 -18.02
CA ASP A 158 17.47 -0.37 -18.82
C ASP A 158 17.67 -1.65 -18.03
N GLN A 159 17.37 -1.67 -16.74
CA GLN A 159 17.52 -2.89 -15.97
C GLN A 159 16.25 -3.72 -16.00
N SER A 160 16.37 -4.95 -16.43
CA SER A 160 15.28 -5.93 -16.36
C SER A 160 14.95 -6.36 -14.94
N ALA A 161 15.87 -6.20 -14.00
CA ALA A 161 15.71 -6.33 -12.55
C ALA A 161 16.97 -5.81 -11.84
N ASP A 162 16.81 -5.21 -10.67
CA ASP A 162 17.91 -4.83 -9.78
C ASP A 162 17.78 -5.62 -8.48
N ALA A 163 18.62 -6.63 -8.29
CA ALA A 163 18.54 -7.52 -7.14
C ALA A 163 18.78 -6.79 -5.81
N ALA A 164 19.71 -5.82 -5.77
CA ALA A 164 20.01 -5.06 -4.57
C ALA A 164 18.86 -4.14 -4.18
N TYR A 165 18.24 -3.47 -5.17
CA TYR A 165 17.06 -2.64 -4.94
C TYR A 165 15.84 -3.47 -4.50
N ASN A 166 15.62 -4.61 -5.15
CA ASN A 166 14.53 -5.51 -4.78
C ASN A 166 14.70 -6.03 -3.35
N GLU A 167 15.92 -6.38 -2.95
CA GLU A 167 16.21 -6.79 -1.56
C GLU A 167 16.00 -5.64 -0.56
N TYR A 168 16.43 -4.42 -0.89
CA TYR A 168 16.18 -3.22 -0.09
C TYR A 168 14.68 -3.00 0.15
N MET A 169 13.88 -3.07 -0.92
CA MET A 169 12.42 -2.94 -0.85
C MET A 169 11.79 -4.00 0.07
N LEU A 170 12.17 -5.27 -0.08
CA LEU A 170 11.65 -6.37 0.74
C LEU A 170 12.05 -6.22 2.22
N LYS A 171 13.23 -5.70 2.51
CA LYS A 171 13.66 -5.38 3.88
C LYS A 171 12.77 -4.29 4.48
N GLN A 172 12.51 -3.20 3.77
CA GLN A 172 11.62 -2.13 4.22
C GLN A 172 10.18 -2.61 4.42
N LEU A 173 9.66 -3.47 3.54
CA LEU A 173 8.34 -4.06 3.73
C LEU A 173 8.25 -4.92 4.99
N ASN A 174 9.29 -5.71 5.28
CA ASN A 174 9.37 -6.48 6.52
C ASN A 174 9.36 -5.59 7.76
N GLU A 175 10.08 -4.45 7.75
CA GLU A 175 10.04 -3.47 8.84
C GLU A 175 8.65 -2.90 9.06
N LEU A 176 8.03 -2.42 7.98
CA LEU A 176 6.67 -1.84 8.03
C LEU A 176 5.67 -2.83 8.62
N ILE A 177 5.70 -4.10 8.17
CA ILE A 177 4.82 -5.14 8.70
C ILE A 177 5.10 -5.39 10.17
N ASP A 178 6.37 -5.63 10.55
CA ASP A 178 6.73 -6.02 11.91
C ASP A 178 6.55 -4.88 12.91
N MET A 179 6.68 -3.63 12.48
CA MET A 179 6.40 -2.45 13.28
C MET A 179 4.89 -2.24 13.47
N THR A 180 4.13 -2.22 12.37
CA THR A 180 2.70 -1.86 12.38
C THR A 180 1.86 -2.90 13.11
N LYS A 181 2.10 -4.18 12.89
CA LYS A 181 1.32 -5.26 13.52
C LYS A 181 1.48 -5.37 15.05
N LYS A 182 2.43 -4.66 15.64
CA LYS A 182 2.52 -4.51 17.11
C LYS A 182 1.38 -3.65 17.68
N HIS A 183 0.77 -2.83 16.85
CA HIS A 183 -0.23 -1.84 17.26
C HIS A 183 -1.62 -2.12 16.70
N THR A 184 -1.71 -2.49 15.41
CA THR A 184 -2.97 -2.78 14.72
C THR A 184 -2.77 -3.76 13.58
N ASP A 185 -3.86 -4.36 13.09
CA ASP A 185 -3.85 -5.19 11.90
C ASP A 185 -3.65 -4.33 10.63
N ILE A 186 -2.87 -4.85 9.69
CA ILE A 186 -2.71 -4.26 8.35
C ILE A 186 -3.74 -4.93 7.45
N ILE A 187 -4.70 -4.14 6.95
CA ILE A 187 -5.79 -4.67 6.13
C ILE A 187 -5.48 -4.73 4.65
N GLU A 188 -4.58 -3.85 4.19
CA GLU A 188 -4.15 -3.83 2.79
C GLU A 188 -2.79 -3.16 2.60
N PHE A 189 -2.13 -3.54 1.49
CA PHE A 189 -1.00 -2.82 0.92
C PHE A 189 -1.37 -2.27 -0.46
N TRP A 190 -1.06 -1.00 -0.66
CA TRP A 190 -1.26 -0.24 -1.87
C TRP A 190 0.09 0.08 -2.52
N PHE A 191 0.45 -0.61 -3.62
CA PHE A 191 1.71 -0.40 -4.33
C PHE A 191 1.54 0.49 -5.55
N ASP A 192 2.52 1.38 -5.76
CA ASP A 192 2.49 2.39 -6.79
C ASP A 192 3.83 2.54 -7.52
N GLY A 193 3.85 3.30 -8.64
CA GLY A 193 5.09 3.63 -9.35
C GLY A 193 5.67 2.51 -10.21
N GLY A 194 4.98 1.38 -10.35
CA GLY A 194 5.47 0.26 -11.17
C GLY A 194 5.56 0.57 -12.67
N TRP A 195 4.79 1.53 -13.16
CA TRP A 195 4.74 1.91 -14.59
C TRP A 195 5.95 2.69 -15.08
N VAL A 196 6.73 3.30 -14.21
CA VAL A 196 7.86 4.18 -14.60
C VAL A 196 9.01 3.44 -15.26
N LYS A 197 9.07 2.11 -15.11
CA LYS A 197 10.10 1.24 -15.69
C LYS A 197 9.43 0.15 -16.52
N GLU A 198 9.24 0.39 -17.79
CA GLU A 198 8.47 -0.50 -18.68
C GLU A 198 8.95 -1.95 -18.68
N ASN A 199 10.26 -2.17 -18.68
CA ASN A 199 10.87 -3.50 -18.78
C ASN A 199 11.39 -4.03 -17.43
N TYR A 200 11.07 -3.37 -16.34
CA TYR A 200 11.55 -3.77 -15.02
C TYR A 200 10.73 -4.92 -14.46
N ARG A 201 11.39 -5.98 -14.04
CA ARG A 201 10.76 -7.11 -13.35
C ARG A 201 10.69 -6.84 -11.86
N TRP A 202 9.61 -6.19 -11.47
CA TRP A 202 9.31 -5.96 -10.06
C TRP A 202 9.15 -7.29 -9.32
N PRO A 203 9.62 -7.42 -8.06
CA PRO A 203 9.55 -8.65 -7.29
C PRO A 203 8.14 -8.86 -6.70
N ILE A 204 7.10 -8.77 -7.53
CA ILE A 204 5.69 -8.81 -7.10
C ILE A 204 5.36 -10.11 -6.36
N PHE A 205 5.89 -11.23 -6.85
CA PHE A 205 5.73 -12.51 -6.18
C PHE A 205 6.32 -12.50 -4.76
N ASP A 206 7.55 -12.02 -4.60
CA ASP A 206 8.23 -11.98 -3.30
C ASP A 206 7.59 -10.98 -2.34
N ILE A 207 7.11 -9.84 -2.86
CA ILE A 207 6.30 -8.87 -2.11
C ILE A 207 5.05 -9.55 -1.55
N TYR A 208 4.31 -10.23 -2.41
CA TYR A 208 3.08 -10.92 -2.03
C TYR A 208 3.35 -12.03 -1.00
N GLN A 209 4.39 -12.87 -1.21
CA GLN A 209 4.79 -13.89 -0.25
C GLN A 209 5.17 -13.26 1.11
N THR A 210 5.95 -12.19 1.11
CA THR A 210 6.37 -11.48 2.32
C THR A 210 5.17 -11.00 3.12
N ILE A 211 4.19 -10.39 2.47
CA ILE A 211 3.00 -9.88 3.13
C ILE A 211 2.11 -11.03 3.62
N LYS A 212 1.73 -11.94 2.73
CA LYS A 212 0.77 -13.01 3.05
C LYS A 212 1.27 -14.00 4.10
N SER A 213 2.58 -14.23 4.15
CA SER A 213 3.16 -15.12 5.19
C SER A 213 3.05 -14.52 6.60
N LYS A 214 3.03 -13.19 6.74
CA LYS A 214 2.99 -12.48 8.03
C LYS A 214 1.61 -11.94 8.40
N VAL A 215 0.81 -11.57 7.39
CA VAL A 215 -0.54 -11.00 7.51
C VAL A 215 -1.48 -11.59 6.46
N PRO A 216 -1.93 -12.85 6.63
CA PRO A 216 -2.62 -13.63 5.58
C PRO A 216 -3.89 -12.97 5.03
N ASN A 217 -4.61 -12.22 5.87
CA ASN A 217 -5.87 -11.54 5.48
C ASN A 217 -5.65 -10.16 4.84
N CYS A 218 -4.40 -9.66 4.82
CA CYS A 218 -4.07 -8.39 4.20
C CYS A 218 -4.27 -8.47 2.69
N GLN A 219 -4.99 -7.52 2.09
CA GLN A 219 -5.17 -7.44 0.64
C GLN A 219 -3.97 -6.72 0.00
N VAL A 220 -3.56 -7.17 -1.16
CA VAL A 220 -2.42 -6.60 -1.89
C VAL A 220 -2.90 -6.10 -3.24
N GLY A 221 -2.80 -4.79 -3.47
CA GLY A 221 -3.11 -4.14 -4.73
C GLY A 221 -1.90 -3.42 -5.30
N ILE A 222 -1.78 -3.44 -6.64
CA ILE A 222 -0.69 -2.76 -7.34
C ILE A 222 -1.33 -1.87 -8.40
N ASN A 223 -0.97 -0.59 -8.41
CA ASN A 223 -1.50 0.34 -9.40
C ASN A 223 -1.10 -0.10 -10.81
N TRP A 224 -2.05 0.02 -11.77
CA TRP A 224 -1.89 -0.48 -13.14
C TRP A 224 -1.76 -2.02 -13.24
N THR A 225 -2.52 -2.74 -12.43
CA THR A 225 -2.52 -4.22 -12.38
C THR A 225 -2.91 -4.88 -13.69
N ILE A 226 -3.74 -4.24 -14.52
CA ILE A 226 -4.28 -4.84 -15.75
C ILE A 226 -3.52 -4.34 -16.97
N GLY A 227 -3.18 -5.23 -17.88
CA GLY A 227 -2.51 -4.95 -19.14
C GLY A 227 -3.36 -5.27 -20.37
N LEU A 228 -2.87 -4.87 -21.55
CA LEU A 228 -3.50 -5.26 -22.82
C LEU A 228 -3.19 -6.72 -23.14
N PRO A 229 -4.14 -7.47 -23.73
CA PRO A 229 -3.91 -8.86 -24.15
C PRO A 229 -2.72 -9.04 -25.09
N SER A 230 -2.43 -8.03 -25.91
CA SER A 230 -1.33 -8.06 -26.89
C SER A 230 0.04 -7.75 -26.28
N ASN A 231 0.09 -7.00 -25.16
CA ASN A 231 1.35 -6.61 -24.52
C ASN A 231 1.11 -6.26 -23.05
N VAL A 232 0.90 -7.28 -22.23
CA VAL A 232 0.55 -7.14 -20.82
C VAL A 232 1.65 -6.47 -19.99
N ASP A 233 2.92 -6.63 -20.37
CA ASP A 233 4.06 -6.12 -19.59
C ASP A 233 4.31 -4.63 -19.79
N HIS A 234 3.94 -4.08 -20.96
CA HIS A 234 4.30 -2.71 -21.36
C HIS A 234 3.12 -1.74 -21.47
N HIS A 235 1.90 -2.25 -21.63
CA HIS A 235 0.72 -1.43 -21.88
C HIS A 235 -0.33 -1.61 -20.78
N PRO A 236 -0.21 -0.87 -19.65
CA PRO A 236 -1.26 -0.83 -18.68
C PRO A 236 -2.54 -0.23 -19.30
N VAL A 237 -3.69 -0.71 -18.85
CA VAL A 237 -4.99 -0.25 -19.33
C VAL A 237 -5.63 0.61 -18.25
N LEU A 238 -6.10 1.80 -18.64
CA LEU A 238 -6.85 2.67 -17.73
C LEU A 238 -8.02 1.89 -17.13
N PRO A 239 -8.28 2.01 -15.83
CA PRO A 239 -9.36 1.27 -15.17
C PRO A 239 -10.71 1.36 -15.88
N THR A 240 -11.04 2.52 -16.45
CA THR A 240 -12.29 2.75 -17.21
C THR A 240 -12.34 2.09 -18.61
N GLU A 241 -11.20 1.60 -19.10
CA GLU A 241 -11.07 0.94 -20.41
C GLU A 241 -10.92 -0.57 -20.30
N GLN A 242 -10.81 -1.09 -19.08
CA GLN A 242 -10.64 -2.52 -18.81
C GLN A 242 -11.88 -3.31 -19.20
N LYS A 243 -11.67 -4.59 -19.58
CA LYS A 243 -12.74 -5.53 -19.97
C LYS A 243 -12.57 -6.85 -19.25
N GLU A 244 -13.68 -7.56 -19.08
CA GLU A 244 -13.68 -8.93 -18.58
C GLU A 244 -12.69 -9.81 -19.36
N GLY A 245 -11.92 -10.61 -18.63
CA GLY A 245 -10.93 -11.51 -19.20
C GLY A 245 -9.59 -10.87 -19.59
N TYR A 246 -9.40 -9.57 -19.41
CA TYR A 246 -8.09 -8.96 -19.67
C TYR A 246 -7.02 -9.56 -18.76
N PRO A 247 -5.75 -9.65 -19.22
CA PRO A 247 -4.68 -10.24 -18.45
C PRO A 247 -4.21 -9.31 -17.31
N MET A 248 -3.88 -9.92 -16.19
CA MET A 248 -3.19 -9.24 -15.09
C MET A 248 -1.74 -8.98 -15.48
N ARG A 249 -1.33 -7.71 -15.46
CA ARG A 249 0.06 -7.26 -15.63
C ARG A 249 0.90 -7.61 -14.41
N TYR A 250 0.36 -7.34 -13.24
CA TYR A 250 1.01 -7.64 -11.97
C TYR A 250 0.26 -8.77 -11.25
N PHE A 251 0.88 -9.93 -11.21
CA PHE A 251 0.38 -11.09 -10.50
C PHE A 251 1.45 -11.58 -9.50
N PRO A 252 1.07 -11.94 -8.26
CA PRO A 252 -0.29 -11.95 -7.70
C PRO A 252 -0.77 -10.56 -7.21
N SER A 253 -2.09 -10.31 -7.31
CA SER A 253 -2.81 -9.17 -6.75
C SER A 253 -4.20 -9.60 -6.28
N ASP A 254 -4.74 -8.96 -5.24
CA ASP A 254 -6.06 -9.26 -4.67
C ASP A 254 -7.15 -8.30 -5.15
N PHE A 255 -6.80 -7.09 -5.60
CA PHE A 255 -7.71 -6.06 -6.09
C PHE A 255 -7.04 -5.13 -7.10
N ARG A 256 -7.85 -4.35 -7.82
CA ARG A 256 -7.39 -3.33 -8.76
C ARG A 256 -7.39 -1.96 -8.11
N LEU A 257 -6.50 -1.13 -8.56
CA LEU A 257 -6.38 0.26 -8.15
C LEU A 257 -6.67 1.20 -9.33
N GLY A 258 -7.21 2.37 -9.03
CA GLY A 258 -7.48 3.39 -10.03
C GLY A 258 -7.46 4.79 -9.45
N ASP A 259 -6.54 5.62 -9.96
CA ASP A 259 -6.35 7.01 -9.60
C ASP A 259 -6.17 7.89 -10.85
N PRO A 260 -6.89 8.98 -10.98
CA PRO A 260 -8.06 9.44 -10.21
C PRO A 260 -9.42 9.02 -10.81
N GLN A 261 -9.58 7.79 -11.26
CA GLN A 261 -10.71 7.34 -12.06
C GLN A 261 -11.82 6.71 -11.23
N ILE A 262 -13.06 6.89 -11.70
CA ILE A 262 -14.27 6.31 -11.11
C ILE A 262 -14.79 5.21 -12.05
N PRO A 263 -15.25 4.03 -11.53
CA PRO A 263 -15.70 2.93 -12.36
C PRO A 263 -16.94 3.28 -13.20
N ALA A 264 -17.04 2.66 -14.38
CA ALA A 264 -18.25 2.68 -15.18
C ALA A 264 -19.34 1.79 -14.57
N ASP A 265 -20.57 1.87 -15.08
CA ASP A 265 -21.72 1.08 -14.61
C ASP A 265 -21.54 -0.43 -14.79
N ASN A 266 -20.78 -0.83 -15.80
CA ASN A 266 -20.46 -2.20 -16.17
C ASN A 266 -19.00 -2.54 -15.89
N ASP A 267 -18.43 -2.01 -14.81
CA ASP A 267 -17.06 -2.25 -14.42
C ASP A 267 -16.75 -3.76 -14.33
N PRO A 268 -15.74 -4.26 -15.08
CA PRO A 268 -15.37 -5.68 -15.08
C PRO A 268 -14.81 -6.12 -13.73
N LYS A 269 -15.01 -7.39 -13.39
CA LYS A 269 -14.53 -7.96 -12.12
C LYS A 269 -13.60 -9.14 -12.29
N VAL A 270 -13.63 -9.82 -13.43
CA VAL A 270 -12.88 -11.05 -13.65
C VAL A 270 -11.75 -10.81 -14.65
N PHE A 271 -10.54 -11.09 -14.22
CA PHE A 271 -9.32 -10.93 -15.00
C PHE A 271 -8.56 -12.24 -15.07
N THR A 272 -7.59 -12.36 -15.97
CA THR A 272 -6.92 -13.65 -16.23
C THR A 272 -5.43 -13.60 -15.94
N HIS A 273 -4.91 -14.72 -15.44
CA HIS A 273 -3.48 -14.98 -15.39
C HIS A 273 -3.23 -16.46 -15.70
N ASN A 274 -2.37 -16.75 -16.67
CA ASN A 274 -2.06 -18.13 -17.10
C ASN A 274 -3.30 -18.99 -17.33
N GLY A 275 -4.31 -18.42 -18.01
CA GLY A 275 -5.56 -19.13 -18.37
C GLY A 275 -6.52 -19.38 -17.20
N ARG A 276 -6.27 -18.81 -16.02
CA ARG A 276 -7.15 -18.88 -14.85
C ARG A 276 -7.79 -17.53 -14.58
N ASN A 277 -9.02 -17.57 -14.04
CA ASN A 277 -9.80 -16.37 -13.72
C ASN A 277 -9.63 -15.95 -12.27
N TYR A 278 -9.57 -14.63 -12.03
CA TYR A 278 -9.44 -14.02 -10.71
C TYR A 278 -10.41 -12.86 -10.59
N TYR A 279 -11.20 -12.87 -9.52
CA TYR A 279 -12.06 -11.75 -9.17
C TYR A 279 -11.23 -10.63 -8.55
N LEU A 280 -11.32 -9.41 -9.07
CA LEU A 280 -10.60 -8.23 -8.58
C LEU A 280 -11.57 -7.06 -8.42
N PRO A 281 -11.99 -6.70 -7.20
CA PRO A 281 -12.74 -5.47 -6.96
C PRO A 281 -11.87 -4.26 -7.27
N TRP A 282 -12.47 -3.10 -7.47
CA TRP A 282 -11.76 -1.87 -7.75
C TRP A 282 -11.83 -0.91 -6.56
N GLU A 283 -10.69 -0.36 -6.20
CA GLU A 283 -10.56 0.72 -5.26
C GLU A 283 -10.20 2.00 -6.01
N SER A 284 -11.17 2.94 -6.05
CA SER A 284 -11.04 4.23 -6.71
C SER A 284 -10.51 5.26 -5.74
N THR A 285 -9.37 5.86 -6.05
CA THR A 285 -8.77 6.91 -5.23
C THR A 285 -8.85 8.25 -5.95
N VAL A 286 -9.44 9.24 -5.31
CA VAL A 286 -9.57 10.61 -5.85
C VAL A 286 -9.25 11.65 -4.79
N CYS A 287 -8.69 12.79 -5.20
CA CYS A 287 -8.45 13.89 -4.29
C CYS A 287 -9.76 14.60 -3.91
N LEU A 288 -9.89 14.95 -2.64
CA LEU A 288 -10.97 15.83 -2.15
C LEU A 288 -10.85 17.23 -2.76
N SER A 289 -9.63 17.72 -2.89
CA SER A 289 -9.25 18.94 -3.62
C SER A 289 -8.60 18.58 -4.97
N LYS A 290 -7.60 19.33 -5.42
CA LYS A 290 -6.92 19.10 -6.72
C LYS A 290 -5.63 18.29 -6.60
N ARG A 291 -5.00 18.25 -5.41
CA ARG A 291 -3.65 17.75 -5.22
C ARG A 291 -3.61 16.50 -4.34
N TRP A 292 -2.60 15.65 -4.60
CA TRP A 292 -2.34 14.51 -3.73
C TRP A 292 -1.67 14.96 -2.43
N PHE A 293 -0.61 15.75 -2.52
CA PHE A 293 0.03 16.36 -1.35
C PHE A 293 -0.54 17.75 -1.06
N TYR A 294 -0.46 18.17 0.19
CA TYR A 294 -0.82 19.54 0.56
C TYR A 294 -0.01 20.54 -0.24
N HIS A 295 -0.71 21.54 -0.76
CA HIS A 295 -0.14 22.68 -1.46
C HIS A 295 -0.77 23.96 -0.92
N THR A 296 0.05 24.98 -0.68
CA THR A 296 -0.42 26.25 -0.08
C THR A 296 -1.49 26.97 -0.90
N GLU A 297 -1.58 26.69 -2.19
CA GLU A 297 -2.54 27.31 -3.12
C GLU A 297 -3.71 26.39 -3.46
N ASP A 298 -3.78 25.17 -2.88
CA ASP A 298 -4.85 24.22 -3.15
C ASP A 298 -6.06 24.45 -2.21
N HIS A 299 -6.98 25.29 -2.65
CA HIS A 299 -8.22 25.62 -1.93
C HIS A 299 -9.49 25.26 -2.72
N GLU A 300 -9.35 24.58 -3.85
CA GLU A 300 -10.48 24.20 -4.69
C GLU A 300 -10.91 22.76 -4.41
N TYR A 301 -12.07 22.64 -3.76
CA TYR A 301 -12.66 21.35 -3.44
C TYR A 301 -13.64 20.89 -4.53
N LYS A 302 -13.81 19.58 -4.61
CA LYS A 302 -14.95 19.00 -5.33
C LYS A 302 -16.24 19.38 -4.64
N SER A 303 -17.30 19.55 -5.42
CA SER A 303 -18.63 19.82 -4.87
C SER A 303 -19.20 18.58 -4.14
N LEU A 304 -20.11 18.80 -3.21
CA LEU A 304 -20.84 17.71 -2.54
C LEU A 304 -21.59 16.82 -3.54
N ASP A 305 -22.13 17.40 -4.64
CA ASP A 305 -22.83 16.65 -5.68
C ASP A 305 -21.88 15.69 -6.41
N GLU A 306 -20.67 16.14 -6.73
CA GLU A 306 -19.65 15.29 -7.35
C GLU A 306 -19.21 14.16 -6.42
N LEU A 307 -18.91 14.47 -5.14
CA LEU A 307 -18.47 13.49 -4.16
C LEU A 307 -19.55 12.43 -3.88
N GLU A 308 -20.82 12.86 -3.73
CA GLU A 308 -21.94 11.94 -3.57
C GLU A 308 -22.10 11.02 -4.79
N LYS A 309 -22.01 11.60 -6.00
CA LYS A 309 -22.08 10.83 -7.25
C LYS A 309 -20.96 9.80 -7.33
N MET A 310 -19.72 10.18 -7.00
CA MET A 310 -18.56 9.28 -6.97
C MET A 310 -18.77 8.14 -5.98
N TYR A 311 -19.21 8.43 -4.76
CA TYR A 311 -19.50 7.42 -3.74
C TYR A 311 -20.55 6.41 -4.24
N LYS A 312 -21.68 6.90 -4.73
CA LYS A 312 -22.78 6.05 -5.23
C LYS A 312 -22.33 5.22 -6.44
N GLN A 313 -21.54 5.82 -7.34
CA GLN A 313 -21.02 5.13 -8.53
C GLN A 313 -20.06 3.98 -8.17
N CYS A 314 -19.18 4.19 -7.20
CA CYS A 314 -18.29 3.13 -6.73
C CYS A 314 -19.07 2.03 -6.02
N THR A 315 -19.86 2.40 -5.01
CA THR A 315 -20.44 1.44 -4.07
C THR A 315 -21.59 0.60 -4.63
N LYS A 316 -22.28 1.08 -5.66
CA LYS A 316 -23.34 0.30 -6.34
C LYS A 316 -22.82 -0.90 -7.11
N ASN A 317 -21.54 -0.91 -7.46
CA ASN A 317 -20.89 -1.95 -8.28
C ASN A 317 -19.84 -2.73 -7.48
N ASP A 318 -20.01 -2.88 -6.17
CA ASP A 318 -19.06 -3.59 -5.31
C ASP A 318 -17.62 -3.08 -5.44
N ASN A 319 -17.47 -1.76 -5.58
CA ASN A 319 -16.21 -1.06 -5.58
C ASN A 319 -16.12 -0.13 -4.36
N ILE A 320 -14.95 0.45 -4.16
CA ILE A 320 -14.64 1.24 -2.98
C ILE A 320 -14.23 2.64 -3.41
N LEU A 321 -14.70 3.67 -2.70
CA LEU A 321 -14.22 5.05 -2.86
C LEU A 321 -13.24 5.41 -1.75
N ILE A 322 -12.09 5.96 -2.15
CA ILE A 322 -11.12 6.54 -1.24
C ILE A 322 -10.93 8.01 -1.57
N LEU A 323 -11.10 8.86 -0.57
CA LEU A 323 -10.85 10.29 -0.71
C LEU A 323 -9.49 10.65 -0.09
N ASN A 324 -8.64 11.26 -0.89
CA ASN A 324 -7.36 11.76 -0.44
C ASN A 324 -7.52 13.10 0.29
N CYS A 325 -7.05 13.12 1.54
CA CYS A 325 -7.08 14.30 2.44
C CYS A 325 -5.67 14.53 2.99
N PRO A 326 -4.85 15.36 2.32
CA PRO A 326 -3.47 15.54 2.72
C PRO A 326 -3.34 16.45 3.94
N PRO A 327 -2.63 16.03 5.01
CA PRO A 327 -2.28 16.92 6.10
C PRO A 327 -1.39 18.09 5.64
N ASN A 328 -1.57 19.23 6.26
CA ASN A 328 -0.81 20.44 6.01
C ASN A 328 0.60 20.38 6.63
N ARG A 329 1.39 21.46 6.49
CA ARG A 329 2.78 21.53 7.01
C ARG A 329 2.85 21.52 8.54
N GLU A 330 1.78 21.89 9.21
CA GLU A 330 1.64 21.77 10.67
C GLU A 330 1.39 20.31 11.10
N GLY A 331 1.13 19.39 10.17
CA GLY A 331 0.84 17.98 10.45
C GLY A 331 -0.60 17.74 10.88
N GLN A 332 -1.55 18.50 10.34
CA GLN A 332 -2.98 18.39 10.61
C GLN A 332 -3.78 18.36 9.30
N ILE A 333 -4.86 17.58 9.26
CA ILE A 333 -5.87 17.69 8.19
C ILE A 333 -6.57 19.04 8.34
N ARG A 334 -6.74 19.74 7.22
CA ARG A 334 -7.31 21.11 7.18
C ARG A 334 -8.75 21.11 7.67
N GLU A 335 -9.14 22.19 8.35
CA GLU A 335 -10.53 22.36 8.82
C GLU A 335 -11.55 22.29 7.68
N GLY A 336 -11.22 22.85 6.50
CA GLY A 336 -12.06 22.79 5.31
C GLY A 336 -12.29 21.37 4.79
N ASP A 337 -11.26 20.49 4.83
CA ASP A 337 -11.40 19.07 4.50
C ASP A 337 -12.36 18.38 5.49
N ILE A 338 -12.20 18.61 6.78
CA ILE A 338 -13.02 18.03 7.85
C ILE A 338 -14.48 18.45 7.71
N GLU A 339 -14.71 19.72 7.47
CA GLU A 339 -16.08 20.26 7.31
C GLU A 339 -16.78 19.67 6.07
N LEU A 340 -16.08 19.61 4.93
CA LEU A 340 -16.62 19.02 3.71
C LEU A 340 -16.92 17.54 3.88
N LEU A 341 -16.07 16.80 4.57
CA LEU A 341 -16.26 15.38 4.87
C LEU A 341 -17.47 15.14 5.78
N LYS A 342 -17.71 16.01 6.77
CA LYS A 342 -18.91 15.94 7.62
C LYS A 342 -20.18 16.17 6.82
N GLN A 343 -20.21 17.22 5.98
CA GLN A 343 -21.34 17.50 5.10
C GLN A 343 -21.61 16.33 4.15
N LEU A 344 -20.55 15.73 3.59
CA LEU A 344 -20.70 14.54 2.74
C LEU A 344 -21.27 13.35 3.52
N ARG A 345 -20.82 13.09 4.73
CA ARG A 345 -21.37 12.04 5.60
C ARG A 345 -22.86 12.22 5.83
N GLU A 346 -23.27 13.42 6.23
CA GLU A 346 -24.69 13.74 6.46
C GLU A 346 -25.52 13.50 5.21
N ARG A 347 -25.03 13.91 4.05
CA ARG A 347 -25.68 13.76 2.76
C ARG A 347 -25.78 12.29 2.31
N LEU A 348 -24.78 11.48 2.64
CA LEU A 348 -24.77 10.03 2.35
C LEU A 348 -25.61 9.22 3.36
N GLY A 349 -25.92 9.76 4.52
CA GLY A 349 -26.67 9.07 5.58
C GLY A 349 -25.90 7.92 6.23
N ILE A 350 -24.58 8.03 6.38
CA ILE A 350 -23.68 6.98 6.89
C ILE A 350 -22.99 7.35 8.21
#